data_68a88a214c5e50bcb55a46aa47c80bc0
#
_entry.id   68a88a214c5e50bcb55a46aa47c80bc0
#
_cell.length_a   1.000
_cell.length_b   1.000
_cell.length_c   1.000
_cell.angle_alpha   90.00
_cell.angle_beta   90.00
_cell.angle_gamma   90.00
#
_symmetry.space_group_name_H-M   'P 1'
#
loop_
_entity.id
_entity.type
_entity.pdbx_description
1 polymer ?
#
loop_
_entity_poly.entity_id
_entity_poly.type
_entity_poly.pdbx_seq_one_letter_code
_entity_poly.pdbx_strand_id
1 'polypeptide(L)'
;MTEISQDASPLLEVRALTCERGERLLFRDLEFSLDSGQVLQVKGGNGSGKTTLMRIVCGLNDSFEGELYWRGDALGERWDAFHANLLYIGHRLAVNHVLTPLENLRWSCRLHDPADDGGIREALAEMDLAGYEDSPCYSLSAGQQQRVSLARLLLSSAELWILDEPFTTLDVDGVALLENLVARHAREGGAVLITTHHKLVLPRLRTLTLGVAR
;
A
#
# COMPACT_ATOMS: atom_id res chain seq x y z
N MET A 1 -30.76 -9.46 -17.05
CA MET A 1 -29.99 -10.46 -16.30
C MET A 1 -28.64 -10.53 -16.95
N THR A 2 -27.69 -9.77 -16.44
CA THR A 2 -26.31 -9.74 -16.95
C THR A 2 -25.54 -10.73 -16.10
N GLU A 3 -25.15 -11.85 -16.69
CA GLU A 3 -24.28 -12.84 -16.08
C GLU A 3 -22.99 -12.16 -15.63
N ILE A 4 -22.74 -12.16 -14.34
CA ILE A 4 -21.45 -11.79 -13.75
C ILE A 4 -20.53 -12.95 -14.14
N SER A 5 -19.61 -12.69 -15.04
CA SER A 5 -18.54 -13.61 -15.44
C SER A 5 -17.72 -13.97 -14.20
N GLN A 6 -17.92 -15.18 -13.69
CA GLN A 6 -17.24 -15.76 -12.52
C GLN A 6 -16.00 -16.54 -12.94
N ASP A 7 -15.06 -15.93 -13.69
CA ASP A 7 -13.88 -16.70 -14.12
C ASP A 7 -12.58 -15.86 -14.25
N ALA A 8 -12.48 -14.76 -13.54
CA ALA A 8 -11.20 -14.04 -13.42
C ALA A 8 -10.55 -14.41 -12.09
N SER A 9 -9.35 -15.00 -12.15
CA SER A 9 -8.52 -15.24 -10.95
C SER A 9 -8.35 -13.93 -10.16
N PRO A 10 -8.34 -13.98 -8.81
CA PRO A 10 -8.05 -12.82 -7.98
C PRO A 10 -6.75 -12.16 -8.39
N LEU A 11 -6.66 -10.84 -8.20
CA LEU A 11 -5.43 -10.11 -8.45
C LEU A 11 -4.31 -10.59 -7.50
N LEU A 12 -4.64 -10.73 -6.22
CA LEU A 12 -3.78 -11.31 -5.19
C LEU A 12 -4.56 -12.41 -4.44
N GLU A 13 -3.92 -13.56 -4.23
CA GLU A 13 -4.47 -14.63 -3.40
C GLU A 13 -3.42 -15.14 -2.42
N VAL A 14 -3.84 -15.37 -1.20
CA VAL A 14 -3.02 -15.89 -0.11
C VAL A 14 -3.67 -17.15 0.42
N ARG A 15 -2.91 -18.26 0.47
CA ARG A 15 -3.39 -19.59 0.91
C ARG A 15 -2.55 -20.12 2.03
N ALA A 16 -3.23 -20.59 3.08
CA ALA A 16 -2.67 -21.30 4.22
C ALA A 16 -1.45 -20.58 4.85
N LEU A 17 -1.47 -19.22 4.87
CA LEU A 17 -0.33 -18.44 5.33
C LEU A 17 -0.18 -18.54 6.84
N THR A 18 0.96 -19.06 7.28
CA THR A 18 1.35 -19.20 8.70
C THR A 18 2.65 -18.44 8.93
N CYS A 19 2.69 -17.64 9.98
CA CYS A 19 3.90 -16.88 10.34
C CYS A 19 4.10 -16.82 11.84
N GLU A 20 5.33 -17.13 12.24
CA GLU A 20 5.82 -17.03 13.61
C GLU A 20 6.93 -15.97 13.71
N ARG A 21 7.01 -15.30 14.84
CA ARG A 21 8.10 -14.37 15.14
C ARG A 21 8.76 -14.77 16.46
N GLY A 22 9.89 -15.42 16.39
CA GLY A 22 10.49 -16.11 17.53
C GLY A 22 9.56 -17.26 17.96
N GLU A 23 9.19 -17.32 19.24
CA GLU A 23 8.25 -18.32 19.78
C GLU A 23 6.77 -17.89 19.69
N ARG A 24 6.49 -16.74 19.07
CA ARG A 24 5.13 -16.20 19.01
C ARG A 24 4.50 -16.42 17.65
N LEU A 25 3.43 -17.22 17.62
CA LEU A 25 2.56 -17.34 16.46
C LEU A 25 1.81 -16.02 16.25
N LEU A 26 1.94 -15.42 15.04
CA LEU A 26 1.24 -14.21 14.66
C LEU A 26 -0.12 -14.54 14.00
N PHE A 27 -0.11 -15.46 13.05
CA PHE A 27 -1.32 -16.00 12.41
C PHE A 27 -1.02 -17.38 11.84
N ARG A 28 -2.06 -18.21 11.73
CA ARG A 28 -2.00 -19.57 11.19
C ARG A 28 -3.12 -19.78 10.19
N ASP A 29 -2.81 -20.52 9.11
CA ASP A 29 -3.74 -20.89 8.06
C ASP A 29 -4.58 -19.70 7.55
N LEU A 30 -3.94 -18.53 7.44
CA LEU A 30 -4.60 -17.31 6.98
C LEU A 30 -4.85 -17.41 5.48
N GLU A 31 -6.11 -17.20 5.09
CA GLU A 31 -6.52 -17.19 3.69
C GLU A 31 -7.28 -15.91 3.35
N PHE A 32 -6.98 -15.32 2.24
CA PHE A 32 -7.76 -14.23 1.66
C PHE A 32 -7.44 -14.03 0.18
N SER A 33 -8.36 -13.37 -0.49
CA SER A 33 -8.16 -12.91 -1.87
C SER A 33 -8.49 -11.43 -1.98
N LEU A 34 -7.90 -10.79 -2.98
CA LEU A 34 -8.12 -9.39 -3.32
C LEU A 34 -8.31 -9.28 -4.84
N ASP A 35 -9.50 -8.88 -5.25
CA ASP A 35 -9.85 -8.72 -6.66
C ASP A 35 -9.53 -7.30 -7.15
N SER A 36 -9.49 -7.14 -8.45
CA SER A 36 -9.44 -5.81 -9.09
C SER A 36 -10.63 -4.95 -8.61
N GLY A 37 -10.36 -3.68 -8.30
CA GLY A 37 -11.35 -2.73 -7.80
C GLY A 37 -11.76 -2.93 -6.34
N GLN A 38 -11.05 -3.74 -5.56
CA GLN A 38 -11.34 -3.97 -4.14
C GLN A 38 -10.37 -3.25 -3.22
N VAL A 39 -10.88 -2.90 -2.04
CA VAL A 39 -10.07 -2.44 -0.90
C VAL A 39 -10.22 -3.43 0.24
N LEU A 40 -9.11 -4.02 0.71
CA LEU A 40 -9.08 -4.93 1.85
C LEU A 40 -8.37 -4.26 3.03
N GLN A 41 -9.15 -3.95 4.06
CA GLN A 41 -8.62 -3.42 5.32
C GLN A 41 -8.23 -4.57 6.25
N VAL A 42 -6.96 -4.61 6.63
CA VAL A 42 -6.46 -5.56 7.65
C VAL A 42 -6.56 -4.91 9.02
N LYS A 43 -7.37 -5.51 9.90
CA LYS A 43 -7.61 -5.09 11.29
C LYS A 43 -6.93 -6.02 12.27
N GLY A 44 -6.62 -5.53 13.44
CA GLY A 44 -6.05 -6.31 14.55
C GLY A 44 -5.36 -5.39 15.56
N GLY A 45 -5.20 -5.86 16.78
CA GLY A 45 -4.49 -5.13 17.84
C GLY A 45 -3.02 -4.87 17.52
N ASN A 46 -2.35 -4.06 18.33
CA ASN A 46 -0.91 -3.86 18.21
C ASN A 46 -0.19 -5.20 18.41
N GLY A 47 0.76 -5.50 17.53
CA GLY A 47 1.50 -6.76 17.56
C GLY A 47 0.73 -7.98 17.04
N SER A 48 -0.43 -7.82 16.39
CA SER A 48 -1.17 -8.94 15.76
C SER A 48 -0.58 -9.42 14.43
N GLY A 49 0.51 -8.80 13.95
CA GLY A 49 1.18 -9.22 12.71
C GLY A 49 0.78 -8.44 11.46
N LYS A 50 0.00 -7.32 11.55
CA LYS A 50 -0.42 -6.53 10.37
C LYS A 50 0.75 -6.13 9.46
N THR A 51 1.74 -5.42 10.01
CA THR A 51 2.95 -5.03 9.26
C THR A 51 3.73 -6.25 8.75
N THR A 52 3.75 -7.35 9.51
CA THR A 52 4.40 -8.60 9.09
C THR A 52 3.69 -9.18 7.86
N LEU A 53 2.36 -9.24 7.89
CA LEU A 53 1.56 -9.66 6.73
C LEU A 53 1.84 -8.78 5.50
N MET A 54 1.83 -7.44 5.66
CA MET A 54 2.17 -6.53 4.55
C MET A 54 3.54 -6.82 3.97
N ARG A 55 4.55 -7.04 4.83
CA ARG A 55 5.92 -7.33 4.40
C ARG A 55 6.07 -8.70 3.73
N ILE A 56 5.32 -9.72 4.17
CA ILE A 56 5.27 -11.02 3.50
C ILE A 56 4.71 -10.85 2.08
N VAL A 57 3.57 -10.20 1.95
CA VAL A 57 2.93 -9.97 0.64
C VAL A 57 3.84 -9.15 -0.29
N CYS A 58 4.63 -8.22 0.24
CA CYS A 58 5.60 -7.46 -0.55
C CYS A 58 6.89 -8.24 -0.88
N GLY A 59 7.07 -9.49 -0.40
CA GLY A 59 8.34 -10.21 -0.54
C GLY A 59 9.49 -9.65 0.30
N LEU A 60 9.18 -8.84 1.33
CA LEU A 60 10.15 -8.24 2.26
C LEU A 60 10.38 -9.07 3.52
N ASN A 61 9.69 -10.19 3.65
CA ASN A 61 9.85 -11.18 4.71
C ASN A 61 9.57 -12.56 4.12
N ASP A 62 10.52 -13.46 4.19
CA ASP A 62 10.50 -14.83 3.69
C ASP A 62 10.24 -15.88 4.80
N SER A 63 10.16 -15.44 6.05
CA SER A 63 9.91 -16.33 7.20
C SER A 63 8.41 -16.58 7.38
N PHE A 64 7.84 -17.42 6.52
CA PHE A 64 6.45 -17.85 6.57
C PHE A 64 6.29 -19.21 5.88
N GLU A 65 5.17 -19.88 6.16
CA GLU A 65 4.67 -21.04 5.42
C GLU A 65 3.39 -20.64 4.67
N GLY A 66 3.08 -21.33 3.58
CA GLY A 66 1.92 -21.03 2.74
C GLY A 66 2.29 -20.51 1.35
N GLU A 67 1.30 -20.09 0.60
CA GLU A 67 1.46 -19.74 -0.81
C GLU A 67 0.85 -18.38 -1.13
N LEU A 68 1.51 -17.65 -2.00
CA LEU A 68 1.09 -16.36 -2.55
C LEU A 68 0.94 -16.47 -4.06
N TYR A 69 -0.17 -15.96 -4.58
CA TYR A 69 -0.46 -15.97 -6.02
C TYR A 69 -0.77 -14.56 -6.50
N TRP A 70 -0.24 -14.23 -7.66
CA TRP A 70 -0.54 -13.03 -8.40
C TRP A 70 -1.20 -13.39 -9.73
N ARG A 71 -2.46 -12.97 -9.93
CA ARG A 71 -3.24 -13.30 -11.15
C ARG A 71 -3.30 -14.80 -11.45
N GLY A 72 -3.36 -15.62 -10.42
CA GLY A 72 -3.40 -17.07 -10.50
C GLY A 72 -2.04 -17.78 -10.64
N ASP A 73 -0.96 -17.03 -10.85
CA ASP A 73 0.41 -17.57 -10.89
C ASP A 73 1.05 -17.52 -9.50
N ALA A 74 1.69 -18.60 -9.06
CA ALA A 74 2.46 -18.62 -7.81
C ALA A 74 3.63 -17.63 -7.86
N LEU A 75 3.79 -16.82 -6.79
CA LEU A 75 4.81 -15.76 -6.75
C LEU A 75 6.25 -16.27 -6.73
N GLY A 76 6.50 -17.50 -6.30
CA GLY A 76 7.82 -18.12 -6.08
C GLY A 76 8.97 -17.62 -6.95
N GLU A 77 8.86 -17.72 -8.29
CA GLU A 77 9.89 -17.30 -9.22
C GLU A 77 9.55 -15.99 -9.99
N ARG A 78 8.43 -15.34 -9.69
CA ARG A 78 7.88 -14.21 -10.47
C ARG A 78 7.82 -12.89 -9.72
N TRP A 79 8.62 -12.73 -8.68
CA TRP A 79 8.65 -11.51 -7.88
C TRP A 79 8.90 -10.24 -8.70
N ASP A 80 9.74 -10.30 -9.75
CA ASP A 80 10.04 -9.13 -10.58
C ASP A 80 8.79 -8.58 -11.27
N ALA A 81 7.99 -9.46 -11.89
CA ALA A 81 6.73 -9.07 -12.54
C ALA A 81 5.69 -8.56 -11.52
N PHE A 82 5.65 -9.13 -10.34
CA PHE A 82 4.79 -8.66 -9.25
C PHE A 82 5.22 -7.29 -8.73
N HIS A 83 6.52 -7.09 -8.47
CA HIS A 83 7.03 -5.82 -7.97
C HIS A 83 6.86 -4.68 -8.97
N ALA A 84 6.86 -4.97 -10.28
CA ALA A 84 6.55 -3.98 -11.31
C ALA A 84 5.09 -3.46 -11.23
N ASN A 85 4.20 -4.21 -10.58
CA ASN A 85 2.79 -3.88 -10.41
C ASN A 85 2.41 -3.55 -8.96
N LEU A 86 3.40 -3.36 -8.08
CA LEU A 86 3.22 -3.12 -6.64
C LEU A 86 3.77 -1.77 -6.23
N LEU A 87 2.96 -0.99 -5.53
CA LEU A 87 3.45 0.14 -4.74
C LEU A 87 3.26 -0.13 -3.25
N TYR A 88 4.36 -0.17 -2.51
CA TYR A 88 4.35 -0.30 -1.04
C TYR A 88 4.68 1.02 -0.36
N ILE A 89 3.80 1.45 0.54
CA ILE A 89 4.03 2.55 1.49
C ILE A 89 3.98 1.94 2.89
N GLY A 90 5.16 1.77 3.47
CA GLY A 90 5.33 1.19 4.79
C GLY A 90 5.12 2.20 5.92
N HIS A 91 5.08 1.71 7.14
CA HIS A 91 4.95 2.53 8.34
C HIS A 91 6.11 3.55 8.51
N ARG A 92 7.30 3.24 8.02
CA ARG A 92 8.40 4.22 7.93
C ARG A 92 8.32 4.92 6.60
N LEU A 93 8.30 6.24 6.64
CA LEU A 93 8.34 7.07 5.44
C LEU A 93 9.65 6.79 4.68
N ALA A 94 9.55 6.44 3.42
CA ALA A 94 10.71 6.32 2.54
C ALA A 94 11.11 7.71 2.02
N VAL A 95 11.25 8.69 2.93
CA VAL A 95 11.61 10.08 2.66
C VAL A 95 12.98 10.35 3.25
N ASN A 96 13.91 10.76 2.41
CA ASN A 96 15.20 11.24 2.86
C ASN A 96 15.06 12.69 3.32
N HIS A 97 15.31 12.95 4.59
CA HIS A 97 15.11 14.26 5.21
C HIS A 97 16.05 15.35 4.66
N VAL A 98 17.21 14.99 4.11
CA VAL A 98 18.19 15.95 3.54
C VAL A 98 17.74 16.41 2.15
N LEU A 99 17.05 15.55 1.41
CA LEU A 99 16.56 15.86 0.08
C LEU A 99 15.28 16.70 0.14
N THR A 100 14.99 17.41 -0.94
CA THR A 100 13.71 18.09 -1.14
C THR A 100 12.60 17.11 -1.54
N PRO A 101 11.30 17.47 -1.45
CA PRO A 101 10.20 16.68 -1.99
C PRO A 101 10.41 16.28 -3.46
N LEU A 102 10.80 17.24 -4.29
CA LEU A 102 11.08 16.99 -5.70
C LEU A 102 12.18 15.93 -5.90
N GLU A 103 13.29 16.05 -5.18
CA GLU A 103 14.41 15.09 -5.25
C GLU A 103 14.01 13.70 -4.73
N ASN A 104 13.26 13.62 -3.63
CA ASN A 104 12.75 12.37 -3.09
C ASN A 104 11.87 11.63 -4.10
N LEU A 105 10.92 12.32 -4.72
CA LEU A 105 10.01 11.72 -5.71
C LEU A 105 10.75 11.38 -6.99
N ARG A 106 11.63 12.23 -7.49
CA ARG A 106 12.47 11.94 -8.65
C ARG A 106 13.30 10.67 -8.44
N TRP A 107 13.82 10.46 -7.23
CA TRP A 107 14.57 9.27 -6.90
C TRP A 107 13.68 8.02 -6.85
N SER A 108 12.50 8.11 -6.21
CA SER A 108 11.57 6.98 -6.06
C SER A 108 10.94 6.53 -7.38
N CYS A 109 10.70 7.46 -8.32
CA CYS A 109 10.08 7.15 -9.61
C CYS A 109 11.05 6.58 -10.66
N ARG A 110 12.37 6.70 -10.46
CA ARG A 110 13.36 6.35 -11.49
C ARG A 110 13.32 4.90 -11.94
N LEU A 111 12.90 3.98 -11.09
CA LEU A 111 13.02 2.54 -11.36
C LEU A 111 11.78 1.93 -12.03
N HIS A 112 10.61 2.48 -11.78
CA HIS A 112 9.35 1.87 -12.23
C HIS A 112 8.51 2.79 -13.11
N ASP A 113 8.32 4.04 -12.70
CA ASP A 113 7.45 5.00 -13.37
C ASP A 113 8.20 6.34 -13.53
N PRO A 114 9.09 6.48 -14.51
CA PRO A 114 9.83 7.71 -14.70
C PRO A 114 8.88 8.90 -14.91
N ALA A 115 8.88 9.84 -13.97
CA ALA A 115 8.15 11.08 -14.06
C ALA A 115 9.13 12.25 -14.29
N ASP A 116 8.72 13.22 -15.11
CA ASP A 116 9.44 14.47 -15.25
C ASP A 116 9.16 15.43 -14.07
N ASP A 117 9.92 16.49 -13.98
CA ASP A 117 9.75 17.46 -12.89
C ASP A 117 8.37 18.15 -12.91
N GLY A 118 7.74 18.26 -14.07
CA GLY A 118 6.40 18.81 -14.21
C GLY A 118 5.36 17.92 -13.52
N GLY A 119 5.32 16.64 -13.87
CA GLY A 119 4.42 15.67 -13.25
C GLY A 119 4.67 15.50 -11.75
N ILE A 120 5.94 15.56 -11.30
CA ILE A 120 6.26 15.53 -9.88
C ILE A 120 5.71 16.77 -9.15
N ARG A 121 5.86 17.96 -9.72
CA ARG A 121 5.32 19.21 -9.13
C ARG A 121 3.79 19.21 -9.09
N GLU A 122 3.13 18.66 -10.11
CA GLU A 122 1.67 18.47 -10.13
C GLU A 122 1.23 17.50 -9.01
N ALA A 123 1.92 16.37 -8.85
CA ALA A 123 1.63 15.43 -7.76
C ALA A 123 1.85 16.04 -6.38
N LEU A 124 2.89 16.85 -6.19
CA LEU A 124 3.11 17.58 -4.94
C LEU A 124 2.02 18.63 -4.68
N ALA A 125 1.59 19.35 -5.71
CA ALA A 125 0.49 20.31 -5.60
C ALA A 125 -0.84 19.62 -5.24
N GLU A 126 -1.16 18.47 -5.85
CA GLU A 126 -2.34 17.68 -5.49
C GLU A 126 -2.29 17.19 -4.03
N MET A 127 -1.09 16.97 -3.48
CA MET A 127 -0.86 16.65 -2.06
C MET A 127 -0.80 17.89 -1.14
N ASP A 128 -1.18 19.07 -1.63
CA ASP A 128 -1.13 20.34 -0.88
C ASP A 128 0.30 20.67 -0.38
N LEU A 129 1.29 20.45 -1.25
CA LEU A 129 2.70 20.75 -1.02
C LEU A 129 3.24 21.80 -2.03
N ALA A 130 2.34 22.55 -2.69
CA ALA A 130 2.74 23.64 -3.58
C ALA A 130 3.56 24.69 -2.81
N GLY A 131 4.73 25.02 -3.34
CA GLY A 131 5.68 25.95 -2.74
C GLY A 131 6.69 25.31 -1.77
N TYR A 132 6.58 24.00 -1.52
CA TYR A 132 7.54 23.23 -0.68
C TYR A 132 8.45 22.33 -1.50
N GLU A 133 8.33 22.31 -2.82
CA GLU A 133 8.99 21.36 -3.73
C GLU A 133 10.51 21.36 -3.58
N ASP A 134 11.09 22.53 -3.33
CA ASP A 134 12.53 22.77 -3.24
C ASP A 134 13.00 23.02 -1.79
N SER A 135 12.11 22.82 -0.79
CA SER A 135 12.46 22.92 0.64
C SER A 135 12.98 21.59 1.17
N PRO A 136 14.11 21.52 1.90
CA PRO A 136 14.57 20.25 2.46
C PRO A 136 13.54 19.60 3.38
N CYS A 137 13.34 18.28 3.27
CA CYS A 137 12.29 17.58 4.01
C CYS A 137 12.44 17.64 5.54
N TYR A 138 13.64 17.90 6.07
CA TYR A 138 13.80 18.12 7.52
C TYR A 138 13.11 19.39 8.02
N SER A 139 12.82 20.37 7.15
CA SER A 139 12.08 21.59 7.50
C SER A 139 10.56 21.41 7.45
N LEU A 140 10.08 20.32 6.91
CA LEU A 140 8.65 20.01 6.77
C LEU A 140 8.10 19.39 8.05
N SER A 141 6.81 19.65 8.32
CA SER A 141 6.08 18.97 9.39
C SER A 141 5.96 17.46 9.11
N ALA A 142 5.67 16.65 10.14
CA ALA A 142 5.47 15.21 9.98
C ALA A 142 4.32 14.90 8.98
N GLY A 143 3.24 15.69 9.00
CA GLY A 143 2.14 15.55 8.04
C GLY A 143 2.56 15.89 6.60
N GLN A 144 3.36 16.93 6.40
CA GLN A 144 3.92 17.27 5.09
C GLN A 144 4.87 16.18 4.57
N GLN A 145 5.72 15.63 5.43
CA GLN A 145 6.60 14.50 5.06
C GLN A 145 5.77 13.25 4.69
N GLN A 146 4.67 12.98 5.40
CA GLN A 146 3.73 11.93 5.05
C GLN A 146 3.13 12.18 3.66
N ARG A 147 2.69 13.40 3.37
CA ARG A 147 2.15 13.79 2.06
C ARG A 147 3.20 13.64 0.94
N VAL A 148 4.50 13.93 1.18
CA VAL A 148 5.59 13.63 0.23
C VAL A 148 5.66 12.14 -0.09
N SER A 149 5.60 11.28 0.93
CA SER A 149 5.59 9.82 0.73
C SER A 149 4.36 9.36 -0.04
N LEU A 150 3.18 9.93 0.23
CA LEU A 150 1.91 9.60 -0.42
C LEU A 150 1.81 10.13 -1.86
N ALA A 151 2.55 11.18 -2.22
CA ALA A 151 2.60 11.69 -3.60
C ALA A 151 3.06 10.62 -4.61
N ARG A 152 3.76 9.58 -4.15
CA ARG A 152 4.11 8.41 -4.97
C ARG A 152 2.87 7.67 -5.51
N LEU A 153 1.73 7.71 -4.81
CA LEU A 153 0.47 7.13 -5.28
C LEU A 153 -0.03 7.78 -6.58
N LEU A 154 0.26 9.07 -6.77
CA LEU A 154 -0.13 9.83 -7.96
C LEU A 154 0.80 9.60 -9.14
N LEU A 155 2.02 9.14 -8.87
CA LEU A 155 3.07 8.96 -9.87
C LEU A 155 3.26 7.49 -10.27
N SER A 156 2.50 6.56 -9.65
CA SER A 156 2.66 5.13 -9.87
C SER A 156 1.57 4.56 -10.74
N SER A 157 1.96 3.72 -11.69
CA SER A 157 1.07 2.89 -12.52
C SER A 157 0.74 1.54 -11.87
N ALA A 158 1.23 1.27 -10.65
CA ALA A 158 1.05 0.01 -9.95
C ALA A 158 -0.42 -0.34 -9.72
N GLU A 159 -0.82 -1.56 -10.05
CA GLU A 159 -2.19 -2.04 -9.88
C GLU A 159 -2.52 -2.40 -8.43
N LEU A 160 -1.53 -2.80 -7.65
CA LEU A 160 -1.69 -3.13 -6.23
C LEU A 160 -1.00 -2.09 -5.36
N TRP A 161 -1.77 -1.45 -4.51
CA TRP A 161 -1.23 -0.62 -3.43
C TRP A 161 -1.28 -1.36 -2.11
N ILE A 162 -0.15 -1.42 -1.41
CA ILE A 162 -0.05 -1.94 -0.04
C ILE A 162 0.34 -0.78 0.87
N LEU A 163 -0.57 -0.41 1.79
CA LEU A 163 -0.47 0.79 2.60
C LEU A 163 -0.49 0.41 4.10
N ASP A 164 0.63 0.62 4.79
CA ASP A 164 0.76 0.29 6.21
C ASP A 164 0.64 1.55 7.09
N GLU A 165 -0.54 1.76 7.69
CA GLU A 165 -0.95 2.90 8.54
C GLU A 165 -0.74 4.27 7.84
N PRO A 166 -1.21 4.46 6.60
CA PRO A 166 -0.91 5.65 5.80
C PRO A 166 -1.57 6.94 6.31
N PHE A 167 -2.58 6.86 7.19
CA PHE A 167 -3.29 8.02 7.76
C PHE A 167 -2.60 8.64 8.98
N THR A 168 -1.54 8.00 9.47
CA THR A 168 -0.78 8.52 10.62
C THR A 168 -0.22 9.90 10.31
N THR A 169 -0.36 10.85 11.24
CA THR A 169 0.09 12.25 11.13
C THR A 169 -0.66 13.14 10.12
N LEU A 170 -1.61 12.62 9.37
CA LEU A 170 -2.44 13.44 8.48
C LEU A 170 -3.49 14.22 9.27
N ASP A 171 -3.71 15.45 8.84
CA ASP A 171 -4.85 16.28 9.22
C ASP A 171 -6.14 15.84 8.49
N VAL A 172 -7.26 16.50 8.80
CA VAL A 172 -8.57 16.14 8.24
C VAL A 172 -8.56 16.22 6.71
N ASP A 173 -7.92 17.23 6.14
CA ASP A 173 -7.85 17.43 4.68
C ASP A 173 -6.97 16.36 4.03
N GLY A 174 -5.83 16.01 4.64
CA GLY A 174 -4.96 14.93 4.20
C GLY A 174 -5.62 13.56 4.26
N VAL A 175 -6.45 13.32 5.29
CA VAL A 175 -7.26 12.10 5.39
C VAL A 175 -8.26 12.02 4.24
N ALA A 176 -9.02 13.09 3.99
CA ALA A 176 -10.01 13.14 2.91
C ALA A 176 -9.35 12.97 1.53
N LEU A 177 -8.19 13.59 1.33
CA LEU A 177 -7.42 13.43 0.10
C LEU A 177 -7.00 11.98 -0.13
N LEU A 178 -6.43 11.32 0.88
CA LEU A 178 -6.01 9.92 0.76
C LEU A 178 -7.19 8.96 0.55
N GLU A 179 -8.33 9.17 1.23
CA GLU A 179 -9.54 8.38 0.99
C GLU A 179 -10.02 8.51 -0.47
N ASN A 180 -9.99 9.72 -1.02
CA ASN A 180 -10.34 9.97 -2.42
C ASN A 180 -9.37 9.27 -3.39
N LEU A 181 -8.08 9.27 -3.11
CA LEU A 181 -7.07 8.57 -3.93
C LEU A 181 -7.29 7.06 -3.92
N VAL A 182 -7.50 6.47 -2.75
CA VAL A 182 -7.81 5.04 -2.60
C VAL A 182 -9.09 4.68 -3.34
N ALA A 183 -10.15 5.50 -3.20
CA ALA A 183 -11.42 5.29 -3.91
C ALA A 183 -11.28 5.43 -5.42
N ARG A 184 -10.47 6.37 -5.91
CA ARG A 184 -10.18 6.57 -7.33
C ARG A 184 -9.46 5.36 -7.90
N HIS A 185 -8.37 4.94 -7.27
CA HIS A 185 -7.58 3.79 -7.68
C HIS A 185 -8.43 2.51 -7.79
N ALA A 186 -9.26 2.24 -6.78
CA ALA A 186 -10.17 1.08 -6.81
C ALA A 186 -11.22 1.18 -7.92
N ARG A 187 -11.79 2.38 -8.21
CA ARG A 187 -12.73 2.58 -9.31
C ARG A 187 -12.10 2.37 -10.69
N GLU A 188 -10.82 2.67 -10.82
CA GLU A 188 -10.02 2.50 -12.04
C GLU A 188 -9.52 1.06 -12.22
N GLY A 189 -9.90 0.14 -11.33
CA GLY A 189 -9.58 -1.29 -11.41
C GLY A 189 -8.36 -1.70 -10.59
N GLY A 190 -7.68 -0.80 -9.91
CA GLY A 190 -6.62 -1.11 -8.98
C GLY A 190 -7.13 -1.80 -7.72
N ALA A 191 -6.24 -2.40 -6.95
CA ALA A 191 -6.55 -3.06 -5.68
C ALA A 191 -5.73 -2.45 -4.54
N VAL A 192 -6.31 -2.42 -3.34
CA VAL A 192 -5.63 -1.84 -2.17
C VAL A 192 -5.69 -2.79 -0.97
N LEU A 193 -4.53 -3.14 -0.43
CA LEU A 193 -4.39 -3.81 0.86
C LEU A 193 -3.91 -2.76 1.87
N ILE A 194 -4.70 -2.50 2.92
CA ILE A 194 -4.43 -1.38 3.82
C ILE A 194 -4.58 -1.75 5.28
N THR A 195 -3.63 -1.31 6.12
CA THR A 195 -3.81 -1.29 7.57
C THR A 195 -4.13 0.12 8.02
N THR A 196 -5.08 0.26 8.90
CA THR A 196 -5.36 1.55 9.55
C THR A 196 -6.29 1.40 10.74
N HIS A 197 -6.13 2.28 11.72
CA HIS A 197 -7.09 2.48 12.80
C HIS A 197 -8.19 3.50 12.43
N HIS A 198 -8.01 4.22 11.32
CA HIS A 198 -9.01 5.12 10.79
C HIS A 198 -10.24 4.36 10.26
N LYS A 199 -11.43 4.93 10.45
CA LYS A 199 -12.68 4.34 9.97
C LYS A 199 -12.87 4.67 8.48
N LEU A 200 -12.49 3.76 7.62
CA LEU A 200 -12.72 3.90 6.18
C LEU A 200 -14.20 3.72 5.82
N VAL A 201 -14.69 4.58 4.91
CA VAL A 201 -16.03 4.46 4.32
C VAL A 201 -15.87 4.44 2.80
N LEU A 202 -15.60 3.27 2.25
CA LEU A 202 -15.31 3.08 0.82
C LEU A 202 -16.25 2.04 0.20
N PRO A 203 -16.65 2.22 -1.06
CA PRO A 203 -17.33 1.17 -1.81
C PRO A 203 -16.46 -0.09 -1.91
N ARG A 204 -17.09 -1.28 -1.84
CA ARG A 204 -16.39 -2.58 -1.95
C ARG A 204 -15.29 -2.81 -0.91
N LEU A 205 -15.33 -2.09 0.23
CA LEU A 205 -14.42 -2.31 1.36
C LEU A 205 -14.71 -3.67 1.99
N ARG A 206 -13.68 -4.51 2.05
CA ARG A 206 -13.68 -5.77 2.81
C ARG A 206 -12.77 -5.62 4.03
N THR A 207 -13.00 -6.44 5.03
CA THR A 207 -12.17 -6.42 6.24
C THR A 207 -11.66 -7.83 6.54
N LEU A 208 -10.35 -7.94 6.75
CA LEU A 208 -9.67 -9.11 7.28
C LEU A 208 -9.25 -8.80 8.73
N THR A 209 -9.65 -9.63 9.67
CA THR A 209 -9.26 -9.43 11.08
C THR A 209 -8.21 -10.44 11.48
N LEU A 210 -7.01 -9.95 11.82
CA LEU A 210 -5.98 -10.80 12.44
C LEU A 210 -6.30 -10.98 13.92
N GLY A 211 -6.63 -12.23 14.30
CA GLY A 211 -6.78 -12.62 15.69
C GLY A 211 -5.41 -12.65 16.38
N VAL A 212 -5.38 -12.43 17.70
CA VAL A 212 -4.22 -12.84 18.49
C VAL A 212 -4.28 -14.35 18.57
N ALA A 213 -3.36 -15.04 17.89
CA ALA A 213 -3.21 -16.48 18.08
C ALA A 213 -2.94 -16.73 19.58
N ARG A 214 -3.82 -17.48 20.23
CA ARG A 214 -3.69 -17.90 21.63
C ARG A 214 -2.82 -19.12 21.73
#